data_ca7771560065bddaea8da1a1345403dd
#
_entry.id   ca7771560065bddaea8da1a1345403dd
#
_cell.length_a   1.000
_cell.length_b   1.000
_cell.length_c   1.000
_cell.angle_alpha   90.00
_cell.angle_beta   90.00
_cell.angle_gamma   90.00
#
_symmetry.space_group_name_H-M   'P 1'
#
loop_
_entity.id
_entity.type
_entity.pdbx_description
1 polymer ?
#
loop_
_entity_poly.entity_id
_entity_poly.type
_entity_poly.pdbx_seq_one_letter_code
_entity_poly.pdbx_strand_id
1 'polypeptide(L)'
;VYKRQWKDYQATGTVCGIKLPENLQLADKLPTALYTPSTKAAVGAHDENIDYTQSIDLLGEDIAKQVRDVSLQLYNEAADYALKRGIIIADTKFEFGLDTDGQLTLIDEVLTPDSSRFWSKDEYQPGSSPVSFDKQFVRDYLETLDWNKTAPGPELPESIVTKTAEKYKYAKKLLME
;
A
#
# COMPACT_ATOMS: atom_id res chain seq x y z
N VAL A 1 7.85 -4.94 4.57
CA VAL A 1 6.71 -5.75 5.05
C VAL A 1 6.04 -5.03 6.21
N TYR A 2 4.75 -4.67 6.12
CA TYR A 2 4.12 -3.82 7.11
C TYR A 2 2.68 -4.24 7.44
N LYS A 3 2.28 -4.10 8.72
CA LYS A 3 0.95 -4.37 9.30
C LYS A 3 0.35 -5.73 8.90
N ARG A 4 -0.63 -5.81 7.96
CA ARG A 4 -1.31 -7.08 7.63
C ARG A 4 -0.33 -8.10 7.07
N GLN A 5 0.46 -7.73 6.09
CA GLN A 5 1.49 -8.59 5.50
C GLN A 5 2.57 -8.99 6.52
N TRP A 6 2.86 -8.11 7.51
CA TRP A 6 3.74 -8.44 8.62
C TRP A 6 3.18 -9.55 9.50
N LYS A 7 1.87 -9.52 9.78
CA LYS A 7 1.21 -10.60 10.54
C LYS A 7 1.23 -11.92 9.77
N ASP A 8 0.94 -11.88 8.46
CA ASP A 8 0.99 -13.05 7.60
C ASP A 8 2.40 -13.65 7.57
N TYR A 9 3.42 -12.81 7.40
CA TYR A 9 4.82 -13.22 7.47
C TYR A 9 5.20 -13.85 8.82
N GLN A 10 4.81 -13.23 9.95
CA GLN A 10 5.09 -13.78 11.27
C GLN A 10 4.43 -15.14 11.50
N ALA A 11 3.26 -15.36 10.92
CA ALA A 11 2.51 -16.59 11.07
C ALA A 11 3.02 -17.73 10.16
N THR A 12 3.44 -17.40 8.93
CA THR A 12 3.68 -18.42 7.88
C THR A 12 5.02 -18.29 7.17
N GLY A 13 5.77 -17.20 7.36
CA GLY A 13 6.98 -16.87 6.59
C GLY A 13 6.68 -16.46 5.14
N THR A 14 5.39 -16.31 4.78
CA THR A 14 4.96 -16.01 3.40
C THR A 14 4.02 -14.83 3.34
N VAL A 15 3.93 -14.20 2.16
CA VAL A 15 2.91 -13.20 1.81
C VAL A 15 2.37 -13.50 0.43
N CYS A 16 1.06 -13.66 0.27
CA CYS A 16 0.42 -14.03 -1.02
C CYS A 16 1.10 -15.22 -1.70
N GLY A 17 1.43 -16.27 -0.94
CA GLY A 17 2.13 -17.46 -1.43
C GLY A 17 3.63 -17.29 -1.67
N ILE A 18 4.18 -16.08 -1.55
CA ILE A 18 5.62 -15.80 -1.78
C ILE A 18 6.38 -16.00 -0.47
N LYS A 19 7.36 -16.91 -0.47
CA LYS A 19 8.26 -17.10 0.67
C LYS A 19 9.21 -15.90 0.81
N LEU A 20 9.26 -15.31 1.99
CA LEU A 20 10.15 -14.18 2.29
C LEU A 20 11.42 -14.63 3.02
N PRO A 21 12.48 -13.79 3.02
CA PRO A 21 13.68 -14.04 3.82
C PRO A 21 13.36 -14.24 5.29
N GLU A 22 14.15 -15.05 5.96
CA GLU A 22 14.03 -15.26 7.40
C GLU A 22 14.57 -14.04 8.18
N ASN A 23 14.09 -13.89 9.42
CA ASN A 23 14.52 -12.84 10.36
C ASN A 23 14.28 -11.39 9.91
N LEU A 24 13.28 -11.18 9.03
CA LEU A 24 12.85 -9.81 8.73
C LEU A 24 12.31 -9.12 9.99
N GLN A 25 12.57 -7.83 10.09
CA GLN A 25 11.98 -6.94 11.07
C GLN A 25 10.79 -6.17 10.48
N LEU A 26 9.95 -5.60 11.35
CA LEU A 26 8.87 -4.72 10.91
C LEU A 26 9.43 -3.60 10.04
N ALA A 27 8.79 -3.33 8.92
CA ALA A 27 9.18 -2.32 7.94
C ALA A 27 10.53 -2.55 7.24
N ASP A 28 11.14 -3.74 7.33
CA ASP A 28 12.34 -4.06 6.56
C ASP A 28 12.09 -3.87 5.06
N LYS A 29 13.11 -3.35 4.38
CA LYS A 29 13.12 -3.28 2.92
C LYS A 29 13.36 -4.67 2.35
N LEU A 30 12.45 -5.12 1.49
CA LEU A 30 12.63 -6.38 0.76
C LEU A 30 13.65 -6.24 -0.38
N PRO A 31 14.33 -7.33 -0.76
CA PRO A 31 15.30 -7.33 -1.87
C PRO A 31 14.69 -6.87 -3.19
N THR A 32 13.44 -7.24 -3.44
CA THR A 32 12.66 -6.90 -4.64
C THR A 32 11.24 -6.51 -4.28
N ALA A 33 10.60 -5.72 -5.14
CA ALA A 33 9.17 -5.46 -5.04
C ALA A 33 8.38 -6.75 -5.22
N LEU A 34 7.29 -6.89 -4.47
CA LEU A 34 6.39 -8.04 -4.54
C LEU A 34 5.07 -7.63 -5.17
N TYR A 35 4.56 -8.48 -6.04
CA TYR A 35 3.18 -8.40 -6.52
C TYR A 35 2.28 -9.18 -5.55
N THR A 36 1.39 -8.46 -4.87
CA THR A 36 0.51 -9.01 -3.83
C THR A 36 -0.95 -8.72 -4.18
N PRO A 37 -1.55 -9.50 -5.11
CA PRO A 37 -2.91 -9.25 -5.57
C PRO A 37 -3.95 -9.50 -4.47
N SER A 38 -5.08 -8.83 -4.62
CA SER A 38 -6.29 -9.10 -3.83
C SER A 38 -7.52 -9.12 -4.74
N THR A 39 -8.54 -9.85 -4.32
CA THR A 39 -9.85 -9.76 -4.95
C THR A 39 -10.48 -8.41 -4.66
N LYS A 40 -11.30 -7.89 -5.57
CA LYS A 40 -12.16 -6.74 -5.28
C LYS A 40 -13.46 -7.26 -4.67
N ALA A 41 -13.65 -7.00 -3.39
CA ALA A 41 -14.82 -7.45 -2.67
C ALA A 41 -16.09 -6.68 -3.09
N ALA A 42 -17.24 -7.28 -2.90
CA ALA A 42 -18.51 -6.59 -3.01
C ALA A 42 -18.62 -5.48 -1.94
N VAL A 43 -19.47 -4.48 -2.20
CA VAL A 43 -19.69 -3.37 -1.27
C VAL A 43 -20.06 -3.89 0.13
N GLY A 44 -19.28 -3.50 1.14
CA GLY A 44 -19.46 -3.92 2.52
C GLY A 44 -18.63 -5.14 2.95
N ALA A 45 -17.91 -5.79 2.03
CA ALA A 45 -16.93 -6.83 2.33
C ALA A 45 -15.49 -6.30 2.23
N HIS A 46 -14.53 -7.07 2.73
CA HIS A 46 -13.10 -6.71 2.65
C HIS A 46 -12.41 -7.47 1.53
N ASP A 47 -11.53 -6.77 0.80
CA ASP A 47 -10.64 -7.40 -0.18
C ASP A 47 -9.81 -8.51 0.48
N GLU A 48 -9.72 -9.66 -0.18
CA GLU A 48 -8.94 -10.81 0.28
C GLU A 48 -7.65 -10.94 -0.53
N ASN A 49 -6.52 -11.11 0.18
CA ASN A 49 -5.26 -11.38 -0.48
C ASN A 49 -5.32 -12.76 -1.15
N ILE A 50 -4.85 -12.80 -2.40
CA ILE A 50 -4.73 -14.03 -3.18
C ILE A 50 -3.29 -14.20 -3.66
N ASP A 51 -2.94 -15.40 -4.08
CA ASP A 51 -1.66 -15.63 -4.75
C ASP A 51 -1.75 -15.36 -6.26
N TYR A 52 -0.61 -15.43 -6.94
CA TYR A 52 -0.56 -15.18 -8.39
C TYR A 52 -1.30 -16.26 -9.19
N THR A 53 -1.30 -17.53 -8.74
CA THR A 53 -2.03 -18.61 -9.40
C THR A 53 -3.53 -18.35 -9.36
N GLN A 54 -4.05 -17.96 -8.21
CA GLN A 54 -5.46 -17.58 -8.06
C GLN A 54 -5.82 -16.36 -8.93
N SER A 55 -4.90 -15.41 -9.12
CA SER A 55 -5.16 -14.29 -10.05
C SER A 55 -5.21 -14.76 -11.51
N ILE A 56 -4.42 -15.76 -11.91
CA ILE A 56 -4.52 -16.40 -13.22
C ILE A 56 -5.88 -17.10 -13.40
N ASP A 57 -6.33 -17.83 -12.39
CA ASP A 57 -7.63 -18.52 -12.44
C ASP A 57 -8.81 -17.55 -12.61
N LEU A 58 -8.69 -16.34 -12.05
CA LEU A 58 -9.73 -15.31 -12.13
C LEU A 58 -9.69 -14.50 -13.43
N LEU A 59 -8.51 -14.19 -13.96
CA LEU A 59 -8.32 -13.21 -15.03
C LEU A 59 -7.88 -13.85 -16.35
N GLY A 60 -7.42 -15.09 -16.33
CA GLY A 60 -6.66 -15.69 -17.40
C GLY A 60 -5.19 -15.28 -17.38
N GLU A 61 -4.31 -16.11 -17.95
CA GLU A 61 -2.86 -15.98 -17.85
C GLU A 61 -2.34 -14.65 -18.43
N ASP A 62 -2.84 -14.27 -19.61
CA ASP A 62 -2.38 -13.08 -20.33
C ASP A 62 -2.68 -11.78 -19.55
N ILE A 63 -3.89 -11.64 -19.03
CA ILE A 63 -4.29 -10.46 -18.27
C ILE A 63 -3.59 -10.43 -16.90
N ALA A 64 -3.55 -11.55 -16.20
CA ALA A 64 -2.85 -11.64 -14.91
C ALA A 64 -1.38 -11.27 -15.04
N LYS A 65 -0.72 -11.72 -16.12
CA LYS A 65 0.67 -11.36 -16.43
C LYS A 65 0.83 -9.86 -16.69
N GLN A 66 -0.04 -9.27 -17.51
CA GLN A 66 0.01 -7.84 -17.82
C GLN A 66 -0.20 -6.99 -16.54
N VAL A 67 -1.20 -7.30 -15.74
CA VAL A 67 -1.47 -6.60 -14.47
C VAL A 67 -0.28 -6.66 -13.54
N ARG A 68 0.32 -7.84 -13.36
CA ARG A 68 1.54 -8.01 -12.53
C ARG A 68 2.69 -7.18 -13.05
N ASP A 69 3.02 -7.31 -14.33
CA ASP A 69 4.21 -6.70 -14.92
C ASP A 69 4.09 -5.15 -14.91
N VAL A 70 2.92 -4.61 -15.27
CA VAL A 70 2.65 -3.16 -15.22
C VAL A 70 2.65 -2.65 -13.79
N SER A 71 2.05 -3.38 -12.83
CA SER A 71 2.07 -2.98 -11.41
C SER A 71 3.48 -2.86 -10.86
N LEU A 72 4.33 -3.86 -11.13
CA LEU A 72 5.72 -3.86 -10.68
C LEU A 72 6.54 -2.76 -11.35
N GLN A 73 6.32 -2.51 -12.63
CA GLN A 73 6.99 -1.43 -13.35
C GLN A 73 6.62 -0.07 -12.76
N LEU A 74 5.32 0.24 -12.66
CA LEU A 74 4.83 1.49 -12.10
C LEU A 74 5.35 1.73 -10.68
N TYR A 75 5.30 0.68 -9.85
CA TYR A 75 5.79 0.79 -8.48
C TYR A 75 7.29 1.09 -8.42
N ASN A 76 8.12 0.34 -9.16
CA ASN A 76 9.57 0.51 -9.12
C ASN A 76 9.99 1.90 -9.62
N GLU A 77 9.43 2.37 -10.74
CA GLU A 77 9.73 3.70 -11.28
C GLU A 77 9.32 4.82 -10.29
N ALA A 78 8.13 4.71 -9.70
CA ALA A 78 7.65 5.67 -8.72
C ALA A 78 8.44 5.63 -7.42
N ALA A 79 8.80 4.44 -6.92
CA ALA A 79 9.59 4.28 -5.71
C ALA A 79 10.98 4.89 -5.87
N ASP A 80 11.63 4.67 -7.01
CA ASP A 80 12.94 5.27 -7.31
C ASP A 80 12.87 6.80 -7.42
N TYR A 81 11.80 7.32 -8.04
CA TYR A 81 11.57 8.75 -8.14
C TYR A 81 11.36 9.40 -6.76
N ALA A 82 10.49 8.81 -5.94
CA ALA A 82 10.17 9.30 -4.61
C ALA A 82 11.36 9.20 -3.65
N LEU A 83 12.14 8.12 -3.73
CA LEU A 83 13.30 7.89 -2.87
C LEU A 83 14.39 8.98 -3.04
N LYS A 84 14.59 9.47 -4.27
CA LYS A 84 15.49 10.59 -4.57
C LYS A 84 15.01 11.91 -3.96
N ARG A 85 13.73 11.99 -3.60
CA ARG A 85 13.05 13.15 -3.02
C ARG A 85 12.73 13.00 -1.53
N GLY A 86 13.34 12.05 -0.87
CA GLY A 86 13.20 11.85 0.58
C GLY A 86 11.94 11.08 1.00
N ILE A 87 11.24 10.43 0.06
CA ILE A 87 10.06 9.63 0.35
C ILE A 87 10.30 8.16 -0.01
N ILE A 88 9.99 7.27 0.92
CA ILE A 88 9.89 5.82 0.66
C ILE A 88 8.44 5.49 0.38
N ILE A 89 8.14 4.98 -0.82
CA ILE A 89 6.85 4.33 -1.09
C ILE A 89 6.97 2.88 -0.63
N ALA A 90 6.39 2.57 0.53
CA ALA A 90 6.52 1.24 1.11
C ALA A 90 5.64 0.20 0.41
N ASP A 91 4.43 0.60 0.09
CA ASP A 91 3.50 -0.16 -0.75
C ASP A 91 2.50 0.79 -1.43
N THR A 92 1.83 0.25 -2.42
CA THR A 92 0.75 0.94 -3.13
C THR A 92 -0.31 -0.06 -3.57
N LYS A 93 -1.50 0.44 -3.83
CA LYS A 93 -2.59 -0.28 -4.46
C LYS A 93 -2.83 0.33 -5.83
N PHE A 94 -3.08 -0.52 -6.82
CA PHE A 94 -3.56 -0.14 -8.15
C PHE A 94 -4.86 -0.88 -8.43
N GLU A 95 -5.76 -0.26 -9.18
CA GLU A 95 -6.95 -0.90 -9.72
C GLU A 95 -6.91 -0.84 -11.25
N PHE A 96 -7.10 -2.00 -11.88
CA PHE A 96 -7.10 -2.15 -13.33
C PHE A 96 -8.46 -2.64 -13.82
N GLY A 97 -8.79 -2.28 -15.05
CA GLY A 97 -9.93 -2.80 -15.79
C GLY A 97 -9.57 -3.00 -17.26
N LEU A 98 -10.46 -3.58 -18.01
CA LEU A 98 -10.36 -3.62 -19.46
C LEU A 98 -11.30 -2.56 -20.05
N ASP A 99 -10.81 -1.82 -21.03
CA ASP A 99 -11.65 -0.89 -21.79
C ASP A 99 -12.53 -1.65 -22.81
N THR A 100 -13.28 -0.90 -23.62
CA THR A 100 -14.19 -1.47 -24.64
C THR A 100 -13.47 -2.24 -25.74
N ASP A 101 -12.18 -1.98 -25.93
CA ASP A 101 -11.33 -2.65 -26.91
C ASP A 101 -10.54 -3.82 -26.29
N GLY A 102 -10.79 -4.13 -25.01
CA GLY A 102 -10.12 -5.18 -24.25
C GLY A 102 -8.70 -4.82 -23.82
N GLN A 103 -8.32 -3.53 -23.86
CA GLN A 103 -7.00 -3.09 -23.43
C GLN A 103 -6.94 -2.89 -21.92
N LEU A 104 -5.85 -3.32 -21.29
CA LEU A 104 -5.63 -3.13 -19.88
C LEU A 104 -5.49 -1.63 -19.57
N THR A 105 -6.34 -1.13 -18.69
CA THR A 105 -6.40 0.28 -18.29
C THR A 105 -6.29 0.41 -16.78
N LEU A 106 -5.40 1.30 -16.33
CA LEU A 106 -5.32 1.70 -14.92
C LEU A 106 -6.50 2.65 -14.63
N ILE A 107 -7.39 2.27 -13.71
CA ILE A 107 -8.67 2.96 -13.50
C ILE A 107 -8.75 3.72 -12.18
N ASP A 108 -8.01 3.30 -11.15
CA ASP A 108 -8.03 3.95 -9.84
C ASP A 108 -6.79 3.64 -9.02
N GLU A 109 -6.65 4.35 -7.87
CA GLU A 109 -5.63 4.09 -6.86
C GLU A 109 -4.19 4.29 -7.38
N VAL A 110 -3.84 5.52 -7.80
CA VAL A 110 -2.52 5.82 -8.39
C VAL A 110 -1.65 6.64 -7.45
N LEU A 111 -0.82 5.96 -6.63
CA LEU A 111 0.36 6.56 -5.95
C LEU A 111 0.05 7.84 -5.16
N THR A 112 -1.11 7.92 -4.56
CA THR A 112 -1.50 9.01 -3.67
C THR A 112 -1.23 8.64 -2.21
N PRO A 113 -1.18 9.60 -1.27
CA PRO A 113 -1.12 9.30 0.16
C PRO A 113 -2.33 8.53 0.70
N ASP A 114 -3.38 8.35 -0.09
CA ASP A 114 -4.53 7.50 0.24
C ASP A 114 -4.32 6.05 -0.21
N SER A 115 -3.84 5.83 -1.43
CA SER A 115 -3.59 4.51 -2.01
C SER A 115 -2.24 3.90 -1.63
N SER A 116 -1.32 4.69 -1.10
CA SER A 116 0.07 4.30 -0.86
C SER A 116 0.52 4.65 0.56
N ARG A 117 1.52 3.92 1.07
CA ARG A 117 2.24 4.31 2.28
C ARG A 117 3.49 5.09 1.92
N PHE A 118 3.50 6.36 2.33
CA PHE A 118 4.61 7.27 2.15
C PHE A 118 5.33 7.49 3.49
N TRP A 119 6.59 7.04 3.57
CA TRP A 119 7.40 7.19 4.76
C TRP A 119 8.52 8.22 4.56
N SER A 120 8.91 8.88 5.65
CA SER A 120 10.09 9.73 5.66
C SER A 120 11.35 8.87 5.50
N LYS A 121 12.15 9.15 4.45
CA LYS A 121 13.43 8.47 4.24
C LYS A 121 14.41 8.78 5.38
N ASP A 122 14.43 10.02 5.86
CA ASP A 122 15.39 10.49 6.84
C ASP A 122 15.12 9.95 8.26
N GLU A 123 13.85 9.61 8.53
CA GLU A 123 13.40 9.07 9.81
C GLU A 123 13.12 7.56 9.76
N TYR A 124 13.41 6.92 8.62
CA TYR A 124 13.15 5.51 8.43
C TYR A 124 14.15 4.65 9.21
N GLN A 125 13.62 3.73 10.02
CA GLN A 125 14.39 2.71 10.74
C GLN A 125 13.65 1.38 10.70
N PRO A 126 14.28 0.29 10.24
CA PRO A 126 13.74 -1.06 10.38
C PRO A 126 13.46 -1.42 11.85
N GLY A 127 12.48 -2.29 12.08
CA GLY A 127 12.08 -2.70 13.41
C GLY A 127 11.12 -1.75 14.14
N SER A 128 10.83 -0.59 13.56
CA SER A 128 9.92 0.41 14.12
C SER A 128 8.79 0.78 13.15
N SER A 129 7.75 1.45 13.67
CA SER A 129 6.70 2.04 12.82
C SER A 129 7.23 3.34 12.21
N PRO A 130 7.43 3.41 10.88
CA PRO A 130 8.02 4.61 10.27
C PRO A 130 7.11 5.84 10.37
N VAL A 131 7.73 7.02 10.40
CA VAL A 131 7.02 8.30 10.27
C VAL A 131 6.36 8.37 8.89
N SER A 132 5.06 8.61 8.87
CA SER A 132 4.21 8.50 7.69
C SER A 132 3.68 9.87 7.25
N PHE A 133 3.58 10.07 5.92
CA PHE A 133 2.95 11.21 5.27
C PHE A 133 1.58 10.86 4.67
N ASP A 134 1.08 9.66 4.93
CA ASP A 134 -0.16 9.11 4.41
C ASP A 134 -1.26 9.02 5.48
N LYS A 135 -2.40 8.40 5.14
CA LYS A 135 -3.55 8.21 6.04
C LYS A 135 -3.25 7.37 7.29
N GLN A 136 -2.05 6.79 7.42
CA GLN A 136 -1.68 6.05 8.62
C GLN A 136 -1.67 6.94 9.88
N PHE A 137 -1.34 8.23 9.73
CA PHE A 137 -1.42 9.18 10.84
C PHE A 137 -2.82 9.29 11.45
N VAL A 138 -3.86 9.37 10.61
CA VAL A 138 -5.26 9.36 11.08
C VAL A 138 -5.61 8.00 11.68
N ARG A 139 -5.17 6.90 11.07
CA ARG A 139 -5.43 5.56 11.60
C ARG A 139 -4.80 5.35 12.98
N ASP A 140 -3.57 5.82 13.17
CA ASP A 140 -2.88 5.72 14.46
C ASP A 140 -3.63 6.51 15.55
N TYR A 141 -4.18 7.68 15.22
CA TYR A 141 -5.07 8.40 16.13
C TYR A 141 -6.35 7.61 16.43
N LEU A 142 -7.03 7.07 15.43
CA LEU A 142 -8.26 6.29 15.60
C LEU A 142 -8.04 5.03 16.46
N GLU A 143 -6.86 4.42 16.41
CA GLU A 143 -6.51 3.27 17.25
C GLU A 143 -6.34 3.66 18.74
N THR A 144 -6.21 4.95 19.08
CA THR A 144 -6.18 5.41 20.47
C THR A 144 -7.57 5.57 21.07
N LEU A 145 -8.62 5.50 20.24
CA LEU A 145 -10.00 5.68 20.66
C LEU A 145 -10.66 4.34 21.01
N ASP A 146 -11.55 4.36 21.99
CA ASP A 146 -12.45 3.23 22.27
C ASP A 146 -13.60 3.24 21.24
N TRP A 147 -13.28 2.74 20.03
CA TRP A 147 -14.21 2.67 18.90
C TRP A 147 -14.14 1.30 18.22
N ASN A 148 -15.29 0.67 18.06
CA ASN A 148 -15.41 -0.67 17.48
C ASN A 148 -15.25 -0.74 15.95
N LYS A 149 -14.86 0.37 15.29
CA LYS A 149 -14.65 0.49 13.84
C LYS A 149 -15.91 0.29 12.99
N THR A 150 -17.08 0.53 13.60
CA THR A 150 -18.37 0.55 12.89
C THR A 150 -18.87 1.98 12.69
N ALA A 151 -19.71 2.18 11.68
CA ALA A 151 -20.34 3.48 11.45
C ALA A 151 -21.34 3.86 12.60
N PRO A 152 -21.47 5.16 12.94
CA PRO A 152 -20.73 6.30 12.40
C PRO A 152 -19.30 6.36 12.93
N GLY A 153 -18.37 6.84 12.08
CA GLY A 153 -16.99 7.08 12.52
C GLY A 153 -16.92 8.24 13.54
N PRO A 154 -15.92 8.23 14.44
CA PRO A 154 -15.71 9.34 15.36
C PRO A 154 -15.31 10.61 14.61
N GLU A 155 -15.72 11.76 15.13
CA GLU A 155 -15.31 13.07 14.62
C GLU A 155 -13.81 13.27 14.90
N LEU A 156 -13.08 13.76 13.89
CA LEU A 156 -11.65 14.02 14.03
C LEU A 156 -11.42 15.41 14.65
N PRO A 157 -10.59 15.53 15.69
CA PRO A 157 -10.20 16.84 16.20
C PRO A 157 -9.53 17.70 15.13
N GLU A 158 -9.75 19.00 15.16
CA GLU A 158 -9.14 19.96 14.21
C GLU A 158 -7.61 19.83 14.13
N SER A 159 -6.96 19.55 15.24
CA SER A 159 -5.52 19.32 15.30
C SER A 159 -5.06 18.11 14.48
N ILE A 160 -5.86 17.05 14.40
CA ILE A 160 -5.59 15.86 13.57
C ILE A 160 -5.81 16.19 12.10
N VAL A 161 -6.91 16.88 11.77
CA VAL A 161 -7.20 17.32 10.40
C VAL A 161 -6.10 18.23 9.87
N THR A 162 -5.71 19.24 10.63
CA THR A 162 -4.66 20.21 10.25
C THR A 162 -3.31 19.50 10.03
N LYS A 163 -2.87 18.67 10.97
CA LYS A 163 -1.61 17.92 10.83
C LYS A 163 -1.63 16.96 9.64
N THR A 164 -2.76 16.33 9.35
CA THR A 164 -2.90 15.47 8.17
C THR A 164 -2.74 16.27 6.89
N ALA A 165 -3.40 17.43 6.80
CA ALA A 165 -3.29 18.33 5.66
C ALA A 165 -1.85 18.86 5.47
N GLU A 166 -1.15 19.17 6.56
CA GLU A 166 0.27 19.58 6.53
C GLU A 166 1.16 18.46 5.98
N LYS A 167 0.96 17.22 6.43
CA LYS A 167 1.71 16.05 5.93
C LYS A 167 1.50 15.84 4.43
N TYR A 168 0.27 15.95 3.95
CA TYR A 168 -0.04 15.82 2.51
C TYR A 168 0.59 16.95 1.68
N LYS A 169 0.52 18.20 2.17
CA LYS A 169 1.18 19.34 1.53
C LYS A 169 2.70 19.17 1.50
N TYR A 170 3.29 18.66 2.58
CA TYR A 170 4.71 18.42 2.65
C TYR A 170 5.15 17.31 1.68
N ALA A 171 4.44 16.18 1.62
CA ALA A 171 4.71 15.13 0.64
C ALA A 171 4.59 15.66 -0.80
N LYS A 172 3.55 16.44 -1.11
CA LYS A 172 3.40 17.10 -2.41
C LYS A 172 4.60 17.99 -2.73
N LYS A 173 5.05 18.81 -1.77
CA LYS A 173 6.20 19.69 -1.96
C LYS A 173 7.46 18.88 -2.31
N LEU A 174 7.77 17.82 -1.57
CA LEU A 174 8.94 16.96 -1.83
C LEU A 174 8.90 16.32 -3.22
N LEU A 175 7.72 15.91 -3.68
CA LEU A 175 7.58 15.20 -4.96
C LEU A 175 7.58 16.14 -6.17
N MET A 176 7.16 17.40 -6.01
CA MET A 176 6.95 18.35 -7.13
C MET A 176 8.05 19.38 -7.27
N GLU A 177 8.83 19.61 -6.22
CA GLU A 177 9.97 20.55 -6.18
C GLU A 177 11.31 19.79 -6.10
#